data_277a3dc23ef76241ab9218ccafbd2a31
#
_entry.id   277a3dc23ef76241ab9218ccafbd2a31
#
_cell.length_a   1.000
_cell.length_b   1.000
_cell.length_c   1.000
_cell.angle_alpha   90.00
_cell.angle_beta   90.00
_cell.angle_gamma   90.00
#
_symmetry.space_group_name_H-M   'P 1'
#
loop_
_entity.id
_entity.type
_entity.pdbx_description
1 polymer ?
#
loop_
_entity_poly.entity_id
_entity_poly.type
_entity_poly.pdbx_seq_one_letter_code
_entity_poly.pdbx_strand_id
1 'polypeptide(L)'
;MKKIEAIIRPSKLKSVQQGLKDVEIPCMTVISAQGTGLQKSYTKIYRGTKDSLTLQNRIMIICVVSDENLEKCVDTILNYGSDGEVGDGKIFVYNVEDAIRMSSKVRGNKAIH
;
A
#
# COMPACT_ATOMS: atom_id res chain seq x y z
N MET A 1 6.21 16.49 -0.15
CA MET A 1 5.58 15.33 -0.81
C MET A 1 5.96 14.05 -0.09
N LYS A 2 5.03 13.14 0.00
CA LYS A 2 5.24 11.85 0.64
C LYS A 2 4.86 10.73 -0.31
N LYS A 3 5.67 9.69 -0.32
CA LYS A 3 5.36 8.46 -1.03
C LYS A 3 4.87 7.43 -0.02
N ILE A 4 3.75 6.86 -0.31
CA ILE A 4 3.12 5.84 0.52
C ILE A 4 3.18 4.53 -0.24
N GLU A 5 3.79 3.53 0.38
CA GLU A 5 3.78 2.16 -0.12
C GLU A 5 2.96 1.33 0.84
N ALA A 6 1.84 0.82 0.38
CA ALA A 6 0.96 0.00 1.19
C ALA A 6 0.92 -1.41 0.64
N ILE A 7 1.25 -2.38 1.47
CA ILE A 7 1.19 -3.78 1.10
C ILE A 7 -0.07 -4.35 1.73
N ILE A 8 -1.01 -4.77 0.89
CA ILE A 8 -2.33 -5.21 1.32
C ILE A 8 -2.67 -6.57 0.73
N ARG A 9 -3.70 -7.19 1.27
CA ARG A 9 -4.26 -8.41 0.68
C ARG A 9 -4.92 -8.07 -0.64
N PRO A 10 -4.80 -8.94 -1.66
CA PRO A 10 -5.42 -8.68 -2.96
C PRO A 10 -6.92 -8.42 -2.89
N SER A 11 -7.61 -9.07 -1.96
CA SER A 11 -9.06 -8.91 -1.79
C SER A 11 -9.47 -7.50 -1.37
N LYS A 12 -8.54 -6.70 -0.88
CA LYS A 12 -8.82 -5.34 -0.41
C LYS A 12 -8.60 -4.27 -1.46
N LEU A 13 -8.04 -4.64 -2.61
CA LEU A 13 -7.64 -3.65 -3.61
C LEU A 13 -8.80 -2.76 -4.05
N LYS A 14 -9.93 -3.35 -4.40
CA LYS A 14 -11.07 -2.56 -4.88
C LYS A 14 -11.59 -1.60 -3.83
N SER A 15 -11.68 -2.04 -2.58
CA SER A 15 -12.14 -1.19 -1.50
C SER A 15 -11.21 0.00 -1.28
N VAL A 16 -9.90 -0.27 -1.25
CA VAL A 16 -8.91 0.80 -1.07
C VAL A 16 -8.95 1.77 -2.24
N GLN A 17 -9.03 1.24 -3.46
CA GLN A 17 -9.10 2.07 -4.65
C GLN A 17 -10.32 3.00 -4.61
N GLN A 18 -11.46 2.47 -4.27
CA GLN A 18 -12.68 3.27 -4.17
C GLN A 18 -12.58 4.32 -3.06
N GLY A 19 -12.05 3.91 -1.90
CA GLY A 19 -11.86 4.83 -0.79
C GLY A 19 -10.94 5.99 -1.12
N LEU A 20 -9.83 5.71 -1.80
CA LEU A 20 -8.89 6.75 -2.21
C LEU A 20 -9.52 7.70 -3.23
N LYS A 21 -10.30 7.15 -4.16
CA LYS A 21 -11.02 7.98 -5.12
C LYS A 21 -12.01 8.90 -4.42
N ASP A 22 -12.72 8.40 -3.43
CA ASP A 22 -13.72 9.18 -2.70
C ASP A 22 -13.11 10.34 -1.93
N VAL A 23 -11.86 10.22 -1.51
CA VAL A 23 -11.14 11.31 -0.82
C VAL A 23 -10.26 12.10 -1.77
N GLU A 24 -10.48 11.96 -3.07
CA GLU A 24 -9.79 12.70 -4.10
C GLU A 24 -8.29 12.42 -4.20
N ILE A 25 -7.92 11.16 -4.00
CA ILE A 25 -6.57 10.66 -4.23
C ILE A 25 -6.68 9.50 -5.23
N PRO A 26 -7.04 9.79 -6.49
CA PRO A 26 -7.32 8.71 -7.43
C PRO A 26 -6.08 8.11 -8.09
N CYS A 27 -4.95 8.79 -8.02
CA CYS A 27 -3.74 8.36 -8.73
C CYS A 27 -2.95 7.42 -7.87
N MET A 28 -2.82 6.18 -8.32
CA MET A 28 -2.00 5.20 -7.65
C MET A 28 -1.37 4.25 -8.65
N THR A 29 -0.26 3.67 -8.26
CA THR A 29 0.38 2.59 -9.00
C THR A 29 0.16 1.31 -8.23
N VAL A 30 -0.21 0.26 -8.94
CA VAL A 30 -0.50 -1.03 -8.33
C VAL A 30 0.49 -2.06 -8.86
N ILE A 31 1.12 -2.77 -7.96
CA ILE A 31 2.11 -3.79 -8.30
C ILE A 31 1.71 -5.09 -7.61
N SER A 32 1.74 -6.18 -8.35
CA SER A 32 1.59 -7.51 -7.76
C SER A 32 2.87 -7.88 -7.04
N ALA A 33 2.73 -8.39 -5.83
CA ALA A 33 3.85 -8.70 -4.97
C ALA A 33 3.62 -10.02 -4.27
N GLN A 34 4.68 -10.58 -3.72
CA GLN A 34 4.61 -11.73 -2.85
C GLN A 34 5.41 -11.42 -1.59
N GLY A 35 4.92 -11.84 -0.46
CA GLY A 35 5.59 -11.57 0.78
C GLY A 35 5.39 -12.67 1.79
N THR A 36 6.25 -12.65 2.79
CA THR A 36 6.14 -13.51 3.96
C THR A 36 5.90 -12.65 5.18
N GLY A 37 5.28 -13.20 6.18
CA GLY A 37 5.08 -12.51 7.44
C GLY A 37 4.55 -13.46 8.48
N LEU A 38 4.34 -12.95 9.67
CA LEU A 38 3.74 -13.73 10.73
C LEU A 38 2.27 -13.90 10.44
N GLN A 39 1.86 -15.14 10.26
CA GLN A 39 0.46 -15.48 10.07
C GLN A 39 0.14 -16.69 10.91
N LYS A 40 -1.09 -16.78 11.35
CA LYS A 40 -1.52 -17.91 12.18
C LYS A 40 -1.33 -19.24 11.49
N SER A 41 -1.45 -19.25 10.17
CA SER A 41 -1.27 -20.47 9.41
C SER A 41 0.12 -21.06 9.55
N TYR A 42 1.10 -20.26 9.91
CA TYR A 42 2.45 -20.74 10.11
C TYR A 42 2.56 -21.61 11.35
N THR A 43 1.70 -21.42 12.30
CA THR A 43 1.71 -22.24 13.50
C THR A 43 1.18 -23.63 13.25
N LYS A 44 0.61 -23.85 12.10
CA LYS A 44 0.11 -25.17 11.69
C LYS A 44 1.17 -25.89 10.90
N ILE A 45 2.32 -26.00 11.46
CA ILE A 45 3.41 -26.70 10.81
C ILE A 45 3.34 -28.16 11.22
N TYR A 46 3.29 -29.01 10.22
CA TYR A 46 3.17 -30.44 10.44
C TYR A 46 4.48 -31.13 10.13
N ARG A 47 4.77 -32.16 10.86
CA ARG A 47 5.89 -33.06 10.59
C ARG A 47 7.22 -32.35 10.56
N GLY A 48 7.34 -31.31 11.33
CA GLY A 48 8.59 -30.58 11.43
C GLY A 48 8.97 -29.77 10.21
N THR A 49 8.07 -29.53 9.32
CA THR A 49 8.33 -28.70 8.14
C THR A 49 8.25 -27.22 8.51
N LYS A 50 9.03 -26.84 9.46
CA LYS A 50 9.02 -25.49 9.99
C LYS A 50 9.65 -24.46 9.07
N ASP A 51 10.25 -24.92 8.03
CA ASP A 51 10.97 -24.08 7.07
C ASP A 51 10.10 -23.62 5.93
N SER A 52 8.87 -24.02 5.90
CA SER A 52 7.99 -23.66 4.79
C SER A 52 7.51 -22.23 4.96
N LEU A 53 8.40 -21.29 4.75
CA LEU A 53 8.03 -19.90 4.58
C LEU A 53 7.32 -19.81 3.24
N THR A 54 6.00 -19.74 3.30
CA THR A 54 5.20 -19.67 2.10
C THR A 54 5.05 -18.22 1.68
N LEU A 55 5.32 -17.96 0.42
CA LEU A 55 5.06 -16.64 -0.15
C LEU A 55 3.57 -16.48 -0.34
N GLN A 56 3.06 -15.37 0.14
CA GLN A 56 1.64 -15.02 0.01
C GLN A 56 1.50 -13.95 -1.06
N ASN A 57 0.46 -14.06 -1.88
CA ASN A 57 0.15 -13.01 -2.84
C ASN A 57 -0.28 -11.75 -2.10
N ARG A 58 0.26 -10.63 -2.55
CA ARG A 58 -0.05 -9.30 -2.01
C ARG A 58 -0.13 -8.30 -3.13
N ILE A 59 -0.68 -7.15 -2.83
CA ILE A 59 -0.71 -6.01 -3.72
C ILE A 59 0.07 -4.89 -3.04
N MET A 60 0.95 -4.25 -3.79
CA MET A 60 1.60 -3.03 -3.33
C MET A 60 0.95 -1.85 -4.04
N ILE A 61 0.42 -0.93 -3.26
CA ILE A 61 -0.15 0.31 -3.76
C ILE A 61 0.86 1.40 -3.46
N ILE A 62 1.16 2.20 -4.47
CA ILE A 62 2.06 3.34 -4.35
C ILE A 62 1.28 4.60 -4.66
N CYS A 63 1.27 5.55 -3.72
CA CYS A 63 0.69 6.87 -3.91
C CYS A 63 1.74 7.91 -3.54
N VAL A 64 1.79 8.99 -4.29
CA VAL A 64 2.58 10.17 -3.92
C VAL A 64 1.60 11.30 -3.70
N VAL A 65 1.65 11.89 -2.52
CA VAL A 65 0.69 12.91 -2.09
C VAL A 65 1.43 14.11 -1.51
N SER A 66 0.72 15.24 -1.46
CA SER A 66 1.23 16.40 -0.72
C SER A 66 1.26 16.09 0.78
N ASP A 67 2.05 16.84 1.52
CA ASP A 67 2.15 16.64 2.96
C ASP A 67 0.79 16.77 3.64
N GLU A 68 -0.07 17.68 3.16
CA GLU A 68 -1.39 17.89 3.73
C GLU A 68 -2.30 16.68 3.56
N ASN A 69 -2.07 15.88 2.54
CA ASN A 69 -2.90 14.73 2.23
C ASN A 69 -2.37 13.42 2.82
N LEU A 70 -1.23 13.46 3.49
CA LEU A 70 -0.62 12.24 4.00
C LEU A 70 -1.54 11.46 4.93
N GLU A 71 -2.03 12.11 5.98
CA GLU A 71 -2.85 11.41 6.97
C GLU A 71 -4.18 10.94 6.39
N LYS A 72 -4.77 11.74 5.52
CA LYS A 72 -6.00 11.35 4.83
C LYS A 72 -5.78 10.09 3.98
N CYS A 73 -4.67 10.02 3.29
CA CYS A 73 -4.33 8.85 2.48
C CYS A 73 -4.10 7.62 3.35
N VAL A 74 -3.29 7.76 4.40
CA VAL A 74 -2.98 6.64 5.31
C VAL A 74 -4.26 6.15 5.98
N ASP A 75 -5.08 7.05 6.51
CA ASP A 75 -6.32 6.66 7.19
C ASP A 75 -7.26 5.93 6.25
N THR A 76 -7.34 6.38 5.01
CA THR A 76 -8.20 5.73 4.01
C THR A 76 -7.72 4.31 3.73
N ILE A 77 -6.42 4.13 3.54
CA ILE A 77 -5.87 2.80 3.29
C ILE A 77 -6.11 1.89 4.49
N LEU A 78 -5.92 2.39 5.70
CA LEU A 78 -6.18 1.61 6.92
C LEU A 78 -7.66 1.22 7.03
N ASN A 79 -8.56 2.15 6.78
CA ASN A 79 -9.99 1.90 6.92
C ASN A 79 -10.49 0.85 5.94
N TYR A 80 -9.99 0.86 4.72
CA TYR A 80 -10.49 -0.02 3.67
C TYR A 80 -9.60 -1.22 3.40
N GLY A 81 -8.35 -1.17 3.84
CA GLY A 81 -7.37 -2.21 3.56
C GLY A 81 -7.06 -3.14 4.72
N SER A 82 -7.56 -2.84 5.90
CA SER A 82 -7.22 -3.57 7.11
C SER A 82 -8.48 -4.06 7.82
N ASP A 83 -8.39 -5.26 8.36
CA ASP A 83 -9.43 -5.83 9.23
C ASP A 83 -8.97 -5.84 10.70
N GLY A 84 -7.76 -5.34 10.96
CA GLY A 84 -7.18 -5.38 12.31
C GLY A 84 -6.56 -6.72 12.66
N GLU A 85 -6.27 -7.54 11.67
CA GLU A 85 -5.75 -8.88 11.89
C GLU A 85 -4.31 -9.02 11.44
N VAL A 86 -3.64 -10.02 11.98
CA VAL A 86 -2.30 -10.39 11.53
C VAL A 86 -2.36 -10.76 10.05
N GLY A 87 -1.43 -10.23 9.28
CA GLY A 87 -1.40 -10.46 7.84
C GLY A 87 -2.05 -9.36 7.01
N ASP A 88 -2.58 -8.33 7.64
CA ASP A 88 -3.16 -7.19 6.93
C ASP A 88 -2.16 -6.46 6.05
N GLY A 89 -0.89 -6.46 6.45
CA GLY A 89 0.15 -5.77 5.72
C GLY A 89 0.70 -4.59 6.46
N LYS A 90 1.37 -3.73 5.72
CA LYS A 90 2.06 -2.57 6.30
C LYS A 90 1.99 -1.39 5.36
N ILE A 91 2.17 -0.22 5.92
CA ILE A 91 2.27 1.02 5.16
C ILE A 91 3.62 1.63 5.49
N PHE A 92 4.37 1.98 4.46
CA PHE A 92 5.65 2.69 4.60
C PHE A 92 5.50 4.08 4.00
N VAL A 93 6.10 5.05 4.66
CA VAL A 93 6.04 6.45 4.23
C VAL A 93 7.46 6.96 4.01
N TYR A 94 7.67 7.57 2.85
CA TYR A 94 8.97 8.11 2.44
C TYR A 94 8.84 9.58 2.11
N ASN A 95 9.90 10.32 2.34
CA ASN A 95 10.01 11.67 1.79
C ASN A 95 10.34 11.61 0.32
N VAL A 96 9.68 12.44 -0.48
CA VAL A 96 9.94 12.58 -1.91
C VAL A 96 10.57 13.93 -2.14
N GLU A 97 11.79 13.93 -2.69
CA GLU A 97 12.49 15.17 -2.95
C GLU A 97 11.84 15.97 -4.06
N ASP A 98 11.42 15.30 -5.12
CA ASP A 98 10.85 15.99 -6.27
C ASP A 98 9.99 15.00 -7.05
N ALA A 99 9.08 15.53 -7.83
CA ALA A 99 8.27 14.79 -8.80
C ALA A 99 8.22 15.62 -10.07
N ILE A 100 8.34 14.96 -11.20
CA ILE A 100 8.33 15.63 -12.50
C ILE A 100 7.26 14.96 -13.36
N ARG A 101 6.29 15.73 -13.84
CA ARG A 101 5.31 15.20 -14.78
C ARG A 101 5.96 15.14 -16.17
N MET A 102 5.98 13.96 -16.74
CA MET A 102 6.71 13.75 -17.98
C MET A 102 6.16 14.56 -19.15
N SER A 103 4.84 14.72 -19.22
CA SER A 103 4.22 15.40 -20.35
C SER A 103 4.45 16.91 -20.33
N SER A 104 4.41 17.54 -19.17
CA SER A 104 4.46 18.99 -19.04
C SER A 104 5.77 19.51 -18.47
N LYS A 105 6.59 18.59 -17.90
CA LYS A 105 7.86 18.93 -17.21
C LYS A 105 7.63 19.75 -15.95
N VAL A 106 6.41 19.85 -15.47
CA VAL A 106 6.08 20.52 -14.22
C VAL A 106 6.68 19.75 -13.04
N ARG A 107 7.13 20.44 -12.03
CA ARG A 107 7.80 19.87 -10.87
C ARG A 107 7.05 20.16 -9.57
N GLY A 108 7.37 19.36 -8.56
CA GLY A 108 6.86 19.52 -7.21
C GLY A 108 5.41 19.11 -7.06
N ASN A 109 4.72 19.75 -6.14
CA ASN A 109 3.31 19.40 -5.85
C ASN A 109 2.41 19.47 -7.08
N LYS A 110 2.70 20.37 -8.01
CA LYS A 110 1.92 20.46 -9.24
C LYS A 110 2.05 19.23 -10.11
N ALA A 111 3.12 18.48 -9.96
CA ALA A 111 3.35 17.27 -10.78
C ALA A 111 2.52 16.08 -10.32
N ILE A 112 2.03 16.09 -9.11
CA ILE A 112 1.31 14.96 -8.51
C ILE A 112 -0.20 15.16 -8.47
N HIS A 113 -0.68 16.25 -9.06
CA HIS A 113 -2.13 16.51 -9.15
C HIS A 113 -2.67 16.21 -10.52
#